data_86be0a09c3c5011e12eb8e26b947558b
#
_entry.id   86be0a09c3c5011e12eb8e26b947558b
#
_cell.length_a   1.000
_cell.length_b   1.000
_cell.length_c   1.000
_cell.angle_alpha   90.00
_cell.angle_beta   90.00
_cell.angle_gamma   90.00
#
_symmetry.space_group_name_H-M   'P 1'
#
loop_
_entity.id
_entity.type
_entity.pdbx_description
1 polymer ?
#
loop_
_entity_poly.entity_id
_entity_poly.type
_entity_poly.pdbx_seq_one_letter_code
_entity_poly.pdbx_strand_id
1 'polypeptide(L)' 'MKICDLTQTEADYLQAVCNFTKDENTLFELRLKDVPLEECAEIMNTSVPTIKRISQRVNAKIERES' A
#
# COMPACT_ATOMS: atom_id res chain seq x y z
N MET A 1 9.69 -0.21 7.58
CA MET A 1 8.41 -0.34 8.31
C MET A 1 7.47 -1.24 7.52
N LYS A 2 6.76 -2.13 8.21
CA LYS A 2 5.77 -2.99 7.56
C LYS A 2 4.38 -2.35 7.69
N ILE A 3 3.68 -2.26 6.58
CA ILE A 3 2.34 -1.66 6.56
C ILE A 3 1.37 -2.43 7.47
N CYS A 4 1.50 -3.76 7.53
CA CYS A 4 0.62 -4.58 8.37
C CYS A 4 0.80 -4.34 9.87
N ASP A 5 1.88 -3.67 10.28
CA ASP A 5 2.11 -3.34 11.68
C ASP A 5 1.41 -2.03 12.10
N LEU A 6 0.81 -1.32 11.15
CA LEU A 6 0.09 -0.08 11.46
C LEU A 6 -1.22 -0.36 12.17
N THR A 7 -1.57 0.51 13.14
CA THR A 7 -2.89 0.46 13.74
C THR A 7 -3.92 1.01 12.76
N GLN A 8 -5.20 0.74 13.01
CA GLN A 8 -6.28 1.25 12.16
C GLN A 8 -6.26 2.79 12.11
N THR A 9 -6.01 3.42 13.25
CA THR A 9 -5.93 4.89 13.33
C THR A 9 -4.79 5.42 12.47
N GLU A 10 -3.62 4.79 12.53
CA GLU A 10 -2.48 5.17 11.71
C GLU A 10 -2.76 4.98 10.22
N ALA A 11 -3.38 3.85 9.86
CA ALA A 11 -3.73 3.55 8.48
C ALA A 11 -4.71 4.59 7.93
N ASP A 12 -5.73 4.93 8.69
CA ASP A 12 -6.73 5.93 8.29
C ASP A 12 -6.08 7.29 8.09
N TYR A 13 -5.19 7.68 9.00
CA TYR A 13 -4.46 8.92 8.89
C TYR A 13 -3.62 8.97 7.60
N LEU A 14 -2.86 7.91 7.34
CA LEU A 14 -2.01 7.85 6.15
C LEU A 14 -2.84 7.88 4.86
N GLN A 15 -3.96 7.19 4.83
CA GLN A 15 -4.85 7.21 3.67
C GLN A 15 -5.40 8.61 3.40
N ALA A 16 -5.62 9.39 4.46
CA ALA A 16 -6.12 10.75 4.34
C ALA A 16 -5.04 11.73 3.85
N VAL A 17 -3.80 11.61 4.36
CA VAL A 17 -2.76 12.60 4.08
C VAL A 17 -1.87 12.25 2.92
N CYS A 18 -1.68 10.97 2.60
CA CYS A 18 -0.80 10.56 1.52
C CYS A 18 -1.41 10.73 0.14
N ASN A 19 -2.72 10.92 0.06
CA ASN A 19 -3.42 11.16 -1.20
C ASN A 19 -3.10 10.06 -2.23
N PHE A 20 -3.27 8.81 -1.84
CA PHE A 20 -3.00 7.67 -2.71
C PHE A 20 -3.92 7.67 -3.93
N THR A 21 -3.38 7.25 -5.08
CA THR A 21 -4.19 6.96 -6.25
C THR A 21 -5.03 5.71 -5.97
N LYS A 22 -5.99 5.40 -6.86
CA LYS A 22 -6.85 4.23 -6.68
C LYS A 22 -6.03 2.94 -6.51
N ASP A 23 -5.04 2.72 -7.38
CA ASP A 23 -4.20 1.52 -7.32
C ASP A 23 -3.34 1.51 -6.07
N GLU A 24 -2.76 2.65 -5.70
CA GLU A 24 -1.97 2.77 -4.49
C GLU A 24 -2.80 2.48 -3.25
N ASN A 25 -4.01 3.00 -3.20
CA ASN A 25 -4.90 2.79 -2.06
C ASN A 25 -5.31 1.32 -1.95
N THR A 26 -5.62 0.68 -3.07
CA THR A 26 -5.97 -0.74 -3.09
C THR A 26 -4.81 -1.58 -2.57
N LEU A 27 -3.60 -1.32 -3.05
CA LEU A 27 -2.42 -2.03 -2.58
C LEU A 27 -2.17 -1.79 -1.10
N PHE A 28 -2.31 -0.55 -0.63
CA PHE A 28 -2.14 -0.22 0.78
C PHE A 28 -3.08 -1.04 1.65
N GLU A 29 -4.36 -1.11 1.27
CA GLU A 29 -5.34 -1.90 2.02
C GLU A 29 -5.01 -3.39 2.05
N LEU A 30 -4.56 -3.94 0.91
CA LEU A 30 -4.16 -5.35 0.85
C LEU A 30 -2.95 -5.61 1.74
N ARG A 31 -1.99 -4.71 1.74
CA ARG A 31 -0.80 -4.85 2.58
C ARG A 31 -1.12 -4.71 4.07
N LEU A 32 -2.14 -3.95 4.42
CA LEU A 32 -2.62 -3.88 5.81
C LEU A 32 -3.09 -5.24 6.32
N LYS A 33 -3.59 -6.08 5.41
CA LYS A 33 -4.04 -7.43 5.72
C LYS A 33 -2.92 -8.45 5.58
N ASP A 34 -1.68 -8.00 5.40
CA ASP A 34 -0.50 -8.84 5.23
C ASP A 34 -0.59 -9.76 4.00
N VAL A 35 -1.25 -9.29 2.95
CA VAL A 35 -1.36 -10.02 1.69
C VAL A 35 -0.02 -9.92 0.94
N PRO A 36 0.58 -11.05 0.49
CA PRO A 36 1.84 -11.01 -0.25
C PRO A 36 1.72 -10.25 -1.56
N LEU A 37 2.82 -9.67 -2.02
CA LEU A 37 2.83 -8.91 -3.27
C LEU A 37 2.36 -9.74 -4.47
N GLU A 38 2.69 -11.03 -4.49
CA GLU A 38 2.27 -11.93 -5.55
C GLU A 38 0.75 -12.05 -5.61
N GLU A 39 0.11 -12.19 -4.45
CA GLU A 39 -1.35 -12.21 -4.36
C GLU A 39 -1.95 -10.87 -4.73
N CYS A 40 -1.31 -9.77 -4.31
CA CYS A 40 -1.77 -8.45 -4.70
C CYS A 40 -1.81 -8.30 -6.22
N ALA A 41 -0.80 -8.82 -6.92
CA ALA A 41 -0.76 -8.78 -8.37
C ALA A 41 -1.94 -9.53 -8.98
N GLU A 42 -2.30 -10.69 -8.43
CA GLU A 42 -3.44 -11.46 -8.89
C GLU A 42 -4.76 -10.74 -8.62
N ILE A 43 -4.93 -10.22 -7.41
CA ILE A 43 -6.15 -9.51 -7.02
C ILE A 43 -6.35 -8.26 -7.87
N MET A 44 -5.28 -7.52 -8.11
CA MET A 44 -5.32 -6.28 -8.88
C MET A 44 -5.21 -6.50 -10.39
N ASN A 45 -5.12 -7.77 -10.81
CA ASN A 45 -5.02 -8.17 -12.21
C ASN A 45 -3.87 -7.47 -12.94
N THR A 46 -2.69 -7.53 -12.34
CA THR A 46 -1.49 -6.91 -12.89
C THR A 46 -0.26 -7.79 -12.63
N SER A 47 0.90 -7.37 -13.10
CA SER A 47 2.13 -8.13 -12.92
C SER A 47 2.83 -7.79 -11.62
N VAL A 48 3.68 -8.71 -11.12
CA VAL A 48 4.47 -8.48 -9.91
C VAL A 48 5.40 -7.26 -10.05
N PRO A 49 6.12 -7.07 -11.16
CA PRO A 49 6.94 -5.87 -11.33
C PRO A 49 6.14 -4.57 -11.20
N THR A 50 4.90 -4.54 -11.72
CA THR A 50 4.02 -3.38 -11.59
C THR A 50 3.64 -3.15 -10.13
N ILE A 51 3.30 -4.23 -9.41
CA ILE A 51 2.97 -4.14 -7.98
C ILE A 51 4.16 -3.61 -7.18
N LYS A 52 5.38 -4.04 -7.49
CA LYS A 52 6.58 -3.53 -6.83
C LYS A 52 6.74 -2.02 -7.02
N ARG A 53 6.45 -1.51 -8.22
CA ARG A 53 6.50 -0.07 -8.49
C ARG A 53 5.47 0.68 -7.66
N ILE A 54 4.24 0.17 -7.62
CA ILE A 54 3.17 0.79 -6.83
C ILE A 54 3.54 0.78 -5.35
N SER A 55 4.08 -0.34 -4.87
CA SER A 55 4.53 -0.47 -3.49
C SER A 55 5.60 0.56 -3.14
N GLN A 56 6.56 0.78 -4.04
CA GLN A 56 7.60 1.79 -3.83
C GLN A 56 7.02 3.19 -3.72
N ARG A 57 6.02 3.50 -4.54
CA ARG A 57 5.33 4.80 -4.47
C ARG A 57 4.58 4.96 -3.17
N VAL A 58 3.88 3.91 -2.74
CA VAL A 58 3.16 3.92 -1.46
C VAL A 58 4.13 4.16 -0.32
N ASN A 59 5.23 3.42 -0.27
CA ASN A 59 6.22 3.57 0.77
C ASN A 59 6.85 4.96 0.78
N ALA A 60 7.15 5.52 -0.39
CA ALA A 60 7.71 6.86 -0.50
C ALA A 60 6.75 7.92 0.04
N LYS A 61 5.47 7.79 -0.24
CA LYS A 61 4.46 8.71 0.26
C LYS A 61 4.32 8.61 1.77
N ILE A 62 4.35 7.39 2.32
CA ILE A 62 4.29 7.16 3.77
C ILE A 62 5.51 7.79 4.45
N GLU A 63 6.69 7.57 3.91
CA GLU A 63 7.92 8.12 4.47
C GLU A 63 7.90 9.65 4.49
N ARG A 64 7.32 10.26 3.46
CA ARG A 64 7.23 11.72 3.37
C ARG A 64 6.33 12.29 4.47
N GLU A 65 5.33 11.55 4.93
CA GLU A 65 4.39 11.98 5.96
C GLU A 65 4.78 11.52 7.37
N SER A 66 5.87 10.79 7.50
CA SER A 66 6.32 10.28 8.82
C SER A 66 7.14 11.31 9.57
#